data_0ade4e9cf356fd9c71de53aa20077f8d
#
_entry.id   0ade4e9cf356fd9c71de53aa20077f8d
#
_cell.length_a   1.000
_cell.length_b   1.000
_cell.length_c   1.000
_cell.angle_alpha   90.00
_cell.angle_beta   90.00
_cell.angle_gamma   90.00
#
_symmetry.space_group_name_H-M   'P 1'
#
loop_
_entity.id
_entity.type
_entity.pdbx_description
1 polymer ?
#
loop_
_entity_poly.entity_id
_entity_poly.type
_entity_poly.pdbx_seq_one_letter_code
_entity_poly.pdbx_strand_id
1 'polypeptide(L)'
;MDRSIQIDTFCRFIQVSRETITSLKKYEYLLIKANKSLNLVGNSTINQIWSRHFLDSAQVIDFVDKNDKCLVDLGSGAGFPGLVLAIACKDRKIPLKIKLIEKSSKKVKFLKNVIEELDLKVEVFNQNILGEEIKFVEDVFIARAFKPLKKILQLMHNNAENYKKIFIFLGKTGKNELLQASKSWDIEYKQRVSVTSSDSMVIEINRLKKK
;
A
#
# COMPACT_ATOMS: atom_id res chain seq x y z
N MET A 1 12.80 3.36 19.46
CA MET A 1 12.04 4.65 19.51
C MET A 1 10.74 4.37 20.26
N ASP A 2 10.42 5.21 21.24
CA ASP A 2 9.18 5.10 22.03
C ASP A 2 7.95 5.14 21.13
N ARG A 3 6.88 4.40 21.50
CA ARG A 3 5.63 4.33 20.74
C ARG A 3 4.92 5.68 20.69
N SER A 4 4.93 6.45 21.76
CA SER A 4 4.35 7.78 21.80
C SER A 4 5.01 8.71 20.78
N ILE A 5 6.33 8.73 20.71
CA ILE A 5 7.09 9.53 19.75
C ILE A 5 6.76 9.15 18.31
N GLN A 6 6.57 7.85 18.02
CA GLN A 6 6.18 7.40 16.68
C GLN A 6 4.77 7.88 16.30
N ILE A 7 3.81 7.83 17.24
CA ILE A 7 2.43 8.32 17.04
C ILE A 7 2.46 9.83 16.82
N ASP A 8 3.19 10.58 17.63
CA ASP A 8 3.31 12.03 17.48
C ASP A 8 3.93 12.39 16.12
N THR A 9 4.95 11.62 15.69
CA THR A 9 5.54 11.79 14.37
C THR A 9 4.51 11.53 13.27
N PHE A 10 3.73 10.44 13.37
CA PHE A 10 2.65 10.15 12.43
C PHE A 10 1.66 11.31 12.33
N CYS A 11 1.20 11.85 13.49
CA CYS A 11 0.24 12.95 13.54
C CYS A 11 0.79 14.27 12.94
N ARG A 12 2.10 14.49 12.99
CA ARG A 12 2.72 15.67 12.36
C ARG A 12 2.72 15.61 10.84
N PHE A 13 2.91 14.41 10.28
CA PHE A 13 2.94 14.22 8.83
C PHE A 13 1.55 14.02 8.23
N ILE A 14 0.67 13.34 8.96
CA ILE A 14 -0.66 12.96 8.48
C ILE A 14 -1.70 13.57 9.42
N GLN A 15 -2.42 14.58 8.93
CA GLN A 15 -3.51 15.17 9.68
C GLN A 15 -4.69 14.19 9.72
N VAL A 16 -4.98 13.69 10.92
CA VAL A 16 -6.03 12.69 11.18
C VAL A 16 -6.74 12.95 12.50
N SER A 17 -7.96 12.44 12.63
CA SER A 17 -8.75 12.51 13.85
C SER A 17 -8.22 11.58 14.96
N ARG A 18 -8.74 11.75 16.17
CA ARG A 18 -8.49 10.84 17.31
C ARG A 18 -9.03 9.44 17.03
N GLU A 19 -10.14 9.35 16.34
CA GLU A 19 -10.78 8.10 15.91
C GLU A 19 -9.87 7.30 14.98
N THR A 20 -9.19 7.96 14.06
CA THR A 20 -8.18 7.33 13.20
C THR A 20 -7.02 6.77 14.01
N ILE A 21 -6.49 7.51 14.97
CA ILE A 21 -5.43 7.02 15.87
C ILE A 21 -5.91 5.81 16.67
N THR A 22 -7.15 5.83 17.15
CA THR A 22 -7.76 4.70 17.87
C THR A 22 -7.87 3.47 16.96
N SER A 23 -8.30 3.65 15.72
CA SER A 23 -8.40 2.58 14.72
C SER A 23 -7.02 1.99 14.39
N LEU A 24 -6.00 2.84 14.21
CA LEU A 24 -4.63 2.39 13.96
C LEU A 24 -4.02 1.65 15.17
N LYS A 25 -4.31 2.08 16.41
CA LYS A 25 -3.90 1.35 17.62
C LYS A 25 -4.57 -0.03 17.70
N LYS A 26 -5.85 -0.12 17.35
CA LYS A 26 -6.55 -1.41 17.29
C LYS A 26 -5.96 -2.31 16.20
N TYR A 27 -5.66 -1.76 15.03
CA TYR A 27 -4.98 -2.48 13.95
C TYR A 27 -3.59 -2.97 14.38
N GLU A 28 -2.80 -2.14 15.04
CA GLU A 28 -1.50 -2.53 15.60
C GLU A 28 -1.62 -3.71 16.56
N TYR A 29 -2.58 -3.67 17.47
CA TYR A 29 -2.84 -4.78 18.41
C TYR A 29 -3.15 -6.08 17.68
N LEU A 30 -4.06 -6.04 16.70
CA LEU A 30 -4.43 -7.21 15.89
C LEU A 30 -3.23 -7.75 15.11
N LEU A 31 -2.44 -6.85 14.52
CA LEU A 31 -1.24 -7.18 13.76
C LEU A 31 -0.19 -7.88 14.62
N ILE A 32 0.13 -7.32 15.80
CA ILE A 32 1.12 -7.90 16.71
C ILE A 32 0.66 -9.29 17.18
N LYS A 33 -0.62 -9.44 17.51
CA LYS A 33 -1.21 -10.72 17.91
C LYS A 33 -1.07 -11.76 16.80
N ALA A 34 -1.44 -11.42 15.57
CA ALA A 34 -1.41 -12.34 14.44
C ALA A 34 0.01 -12.61 13.94
N ASN A 35 0.93 -11.65 14.08
CA ASN A 35 2.31 -11.80 13.60
C ASN A 35 3.09 -12.93 14.29
N LYS A 36 2.67 -13.30 15.49
CA LYS A 36 3.26 -14.45 16.23
C LYS A 36 3.17 -15.77 15.46
N SER A 37 2.18 -15.91 14.57
CA SER A 37 1.93 -17.16 13.82
C SER A 37 1.95 -16.98 12.30
N LEU A 38 1.77 -15.75 11.77
CA LEU A 38 1.57 -15.54 10.34
C LEU A 38 2.76 -14.85 9.63
N ASN A 39 3.76 -14.37 10.36
CA ASN A 39 4.89 -13.61 9.79
C ASN A 39 4.41 -12.51 8.80
N LEU A 40 3.49 -11.67 9.27
CA LEU A 40 2.87 -10.60 8.47
C LEU A 40 3.86 -9.48 8.16
N VAL A 41 4.69 -9.14 9.15
CA VAL A 41 5.77 -8.15 9.05
C VAL A 41 7.04 -8.69 9.69
N GLY A 42 8.18 -8.17 9.28
CA GLY A 42 9.48 -8.56 9.84
C GLY A 42 9.59 -8.23 11.33
N ASN A 43 10.10 -9.15 12.12
CA ASN A 43 10.25 -8.97 13.58
C ASN A 43 11.04 -7.72 13.95
N SER A 44 12.04 -7.34 13.15
CA SER A 44 12.83 -6.11 13.34
C SER A 44 12.01 -4.82 13.17
N THR A 45 10.85 -4.90 12.52
CA THR A 45 9.99 -3.73 12.24
C THR A 45 8.78 -3.64 13.17
N ILE A 46 8.49 -4.66 13.98
CA ILE A 46 7.34 -4.66 14.91
C ILE A 46 7.41 -3.48 15.89
N ASN A 47 8.60 -3.18 16.42
CA ASN A 47 8.77 -2.06 17.34
C ASN A 47 8.72 -0.69 16.65
N GLN A 48 8.58 -0.66 15.33
CA GLN A 48 8.55 0.53 14.48
C GLN A 48 7.31 0.55 13.56
N ILE A 49 6.21 -0.07 13.97
CA ILE A 49 4.99 -0.22 13.14
C ILE A 49 4.48 1.14 12.67
N TRP A 50 4.43 2.14 13.56
CA TRP A 50 3.92 3.46 13.24
C TRP A 50 4.75 4.21 12.21
N SER A 51 6.07 4.14 12.30
CA SER A 51 6.96 4.79 11.34
C SER A 51 7.13 3.96 10.07
N ARG A 52 7.49 2.68 10.20
CA ARG A 52 7.87 1.82 9.08
C ARG A 52 6.70 1.29 8.27
N HIS A 53 5.49 1.25 8.85
CA HIS A 53 4.32 0.70 8.17
C HIS A 53 3.18 1.71 8.07
N PHE A 54 2.71 2.31 9.16
CA PHE A 54 1.57 3.22 9.08
C PHE A 54 1.93 4.53 8.38
N LEU A 55 2.96 5.25 8.82
CA LEU A 55 3.37 6.51 8.19
C LEU A 55 3.83 6.29 6.75
N ASP A 56 4.65 5.25 6.52
CA ASP A 56 5.10 4.91 5.18
C ASP A 56 3.93 4.62 4.24
N SER A 57 2.88 3.94 4.71
CA SER A 57 1.66 3.68 3.92
C SER A 57 0.81 4.93 3.70
N ALA A 58 0.65 5.75 4.74
CA ALA A 58 -0.24 6.91 4.70
C ALA A 58 0.30 8.08 3.86
N GLN A 59 1.61 8.14 3.60
CA GLN A 59 2.25 9.26 2.88
C GLN A 59 1.69 9.54 1.48
N VAL A 60 0.95 8.61 0.90
CA VAL A 60 0.35 8.77 -0.43
C VAL A 60 -1.10 9.25 -0.39
N ILE A 61 -1.69 9.41 0.79
CA ILE A 61 -3.12 9.77 0.91
C ILE A 61 -3.45 11.12 0.25
N ASP A 62 -2.52 12.07 0.28
CA ASP A 62 -2.71 13.40 -0.30
C ASP A 62 -2.61 13.40 -1.84
N PHE A 63 -2.20 12.28 -2.45
CA PHE A 63 -2.12 12.08 -3.89
C PHE A 63 -3.27 11.25 -4.45
N VAL A 64 -4.16 10.79 -3.58
CA VAL A 64 -5.45 10.21 -3.97
C VAL A 64 -6.39 11.36 -4.31
N ASP A 65 -6.84 11.38 -5.56
CA ASP A 65 -7.75 12.40 -6.04
C ASP A 65 -9.20 12.10 -5.62
N LYS A 66 -10.02 13.14 -5.41
CA LYS A 66 -11.45 12.99 -5.11
C LYS A 66 -12.23 12.30 -6.24
N ASN A 67 -11.70 12.35 -7.46
CA ASN A 67 -12.27 11.70 -8.64
C ASN A 67 -11.77 10.25 -8.83
N ASP A 68 -10.86 9.76 -7.99
CA ASP A 68 -10.45 8.36 -7.99
C ASP A 68 -11.59 7.52 -7.39
N LYS A 69 -12.01 6.48 -8.12
CA LYS A 69 -13.18 5.67 -7.72
C LYS A 69 -12.78 4.39 -7.02
N CYS A 70 -11.70 3.77 -7.48
CA CYS A 70 -11.27 2.47 -6.97
C CYS A 70 -9.75 2.35 -6.95
N LEU A 71 -9.22 1.94 -5.81
CA LEU A 71 -7.80 1.63 -5.59
C LEU A 71 -7.63 0.13 -5.34
N VAL A 72 -6.68 -0.47 -6.05
CA VAL A 72 -6.29 -1.88 -5.88
C VAL A 72 -4.90 -1.95 -5.24
N ASP A 73 -4.80 -2.61 -4.09
CA ASP A 73 -3.54 -2.92 -3.42
C ASP A 73 -3.04 -4.31 -3.86
N LEU A 74 -1.95 -4.32 -4.61
CA LEU A 74 -1.38 -5.51 -5.23
C LEU A 74 -0.46 -6.25 -4.26
N GLY A 75 -0.91 -7.40 -3.77
CA GLY A 75 -0.14 -8.20 -2.80
C GLY A 75 -0.15 -7.59 -1.41
N SER A 76 -1.31 -7.29 -0.89
CA SER A 76 -1.54 -6.50 0.32
C SER A 76 -0.85 -7.02 1.59
N GLY A 77 -0.52 -8.31 1.65
CA GLY A 77 0.21 -8.89 2.77
C GLY A 77 -0.49 -8.71 4.12
N ALA A 78 0.10 -7.89 4.97
CA ALA A 78 -0.49 -7.49 6.24
C ALA A 78 -1.55 -6.36 6.10
N GLY A 79 -1.87 -5.90 4.88
CA GLY A 79 -2.79 -4.79 4.62
C GLY A 79 -2.09 -3.45 4.38
N PHE A 80 -0.81 -3.47 4.01
CA PHE A 80 -0.02 -2.27 3.75
C PHE A 80 0.25 -2.08 2.26
N PRO A 81 -0.14 -0.94 1.67
CA PRO A 81 -0.71 0.24 2.32
C PRO A 81 -2.24 0.28 2.39
N GLY A 82 -2.97 -0.64 1.76
CA GLY A 82 -4.40 -0.55 1.49
C GLY A 82 -5.29 -0.31 2.70
N LEU A 83 -5.11 -1.04 3.83
CA LEU A 83 -5.93 -0.84 5.03
C LEU A 83 -5.64 0.50 5.73
N VAL A 84 -4.38 0.96 5.71
CA VAL A 84 -4.05 2.28 6.28
C VAL A 84 -4.73 3.39 5.48
N LEU A 85 -4.72 3.27 4.15
CA LEU A 85 -5.43 4.20 3.26
C LEU A 85 -6.94 4.13 3.48
N ALA A 86 -7.52 2.93 3.69
CA ALA A 86 -8.93 2.78 3.98
C ALA A 86 -9.34 3.52 5.27
N ILE A 87 -8.54 3.40 6.33
CA ILE A 87 -8.75 4.09 7.60
C ILE A 87 -8.66 5.62 7.38
N ALA A 88 -7.65 6.10 6.66
CA ALA A 88 -7.48 7.53 6.37
C ALA A 88 -8.60 8.08 5.45
N CYS A 89 -9.04 7.31 4.46
CA CYS A 89 -10.15 7.69 3.59
C CYS A 89 -11.48 7.79 4.36
N LYS A 90 -11.73 6.86 5.30
CA LYS A 90 -12.91 6.91 6.19
C LYS A 90 -12.93 8.21 7.01
N ASP A 91 -11.79 8.59 7.59
CA ASP A 91 -11.61 9.83 8.34
C ASP A 91 -11.86 11.08 7.48
N ARG A 92 -11.24 11.14 6.32
CA ARG A 92 -11.32 12.28 5.40
C ARG A 92 -12.60 12.29 4.55
N LYS A 93 -13.50 11.31 4.72
CA LYS A 93 -14.74 11.14 3.94
C LYS A 93 -14.46 11.07 2.42
N ILE A 94 -13.36 10.46 2.03
CA ILE A 94 -13.02 10.22 0.61
C ILE A 94 -13.78 8.97 0.15
N PRO A 95 -14.63 9.05 -0.89
CA PRO A 95 -15.49 7.94 -1.32
C PRO A 95 -14.72 6.92 -2.21
N LEU A 96 -13.50 6.57 -1.83
CA LEU A 96 -12.65 5.65 -2.56
C LEU A 96 -13.00 4.20 -2.18
N LYS A 97 -13.35 3.38 -3.15
CA LYS A 97 -13.43 1.93 -2.98
C LYS A 97 -12.02 1.36 -2.91
N ILE A 98 -11.75 0.48 -1.96
CA ILE A 98 -10.43 -0.16 -1.83
C ILE A 98 -10.58 -1.67 -1.95
N LYS A 99 -9.77 -2.26 -2.82
CA LYS A 99 -9.66 -3.68 -3.07
C LYS A 99 -8.26 -4.16 -2.68
N LEU A 100 -8.20 -5.21 -1.89
CA LEU A 100 -6.95 -5.86 -1.48
C LEU A 100 -6.83 -7.19 -2.20
N ILE A 101 -5.69 -7.44 -2.84
CA ILE A 101 -5.42 -8.73 -3.48
C ILE A 101 -4.26 -9.41 -2.74
N GLU A 102 -4.52 -10.60 -2.23
CA GLU A 102 -3.53 -11.39 -1.50
C GLU A 102 -3.70 -12.89 -1.81
N LYS A 103 -2.62 -13.57 -2.16
CA LYS A 103 -2.66 -14.99 -2.52
C LYS A 103 -2.75 -15.95 -1.34
N SER A 104 -2.26 -15.53 -0.18
CA SER A 104 -2.24 -16.37 1.03
C SER A 104 -3.58 -16.33 1.75
N SER A 105 -4.31 -17.44 1.76
CA SER A 105 -5.59 -17.55 2.45
C SER A 105 -5.49 -17.24 3.96
N LYS A 106 -4.34 -17.53 4.59
CA LYS A 106 -4.10 -17.18 5.99
C LYS A 106 -4.04 -15.67 6.19
N LYS A 107 -3.36 -14.95 5.28
CA LYS A 107 -3.29 -13.47 5.32
C LYS A 107 -4.64 -12.85 4.98
N VAL A 108 -5.37 -13.41 4.00
CA VAL A 108 -6.74 -12.98 3.68
C VAL A 108 -7.66 -13.07 4.90
N LYS A 109 -7.59 -14.15 5.68
CA LYS A 109 -8.36 -14.26 6.94
C LYS A 109 -8.00 -13.14 7.93
N PHE A 110 -6.71 -12.83 8.07
CA PHE A 110 -6.27 -11.72 8.89
C PHE A 110 -6.81 -10.37 8.39
N LEU A 111 -6.71 -10.09 7.08
CA LEU A 111 -7.24 -8.86 6.48
C LEU A 111 -8.74 -8.71 6.74
N LYS A 112 -9.53 -9.77 6.52
CA LYS A 112 -10.98 -9.77 6.78
C LYS A 112 -11.29 -9.49 8.25
N ASN A 113 -10.54 -10.07 9.19
CA ASN A 113 -10.70 -9.79 10.60
C ASN A 113 -10.43 -8.31 10.95
N VAL A 114 -9.37 -7.72 10.38
CA VAL A 114 -9.08 -6.28 10.62
C VAL A 114 -10.19 -5.40 10.04
N ILE A 115 -10.69 -5.73 8.85
CA ILE A 115 -11.78 -4.99 8.18
C ILE A 115 -13.04 -5.01 9.02
N GLU A 116 -13.44 -6.18 9.54
CA GLU A 116 -14.60 -6.36 10.42
C GLU A 116 -14.43 -5.58 11.72
N GLU A 117 -13.30 -5.76 12.39
CA GLU A 117 -12.99 -5.14 13.67
C GLU A 117 -12.93 -3.59 13.62
N LEU A 118 -12.62 -3.02 12.47
CA LEU A 118 -12.53 -1.58 12.24
C LEU A 118 -13.71 -1.00 11.44
N ASP A 119 -14.69 -1.83 11.10
CA ASP A 119 -15.85 -1.44 10.28
C ASP A 119 -15.41 -0.69 9.01
N LEU A 120 -14.55 -1.32 8.20
CA LEU A 120 -14.03 -0.73 6.97
C LEU A 120 -14.79 -1.25 5.75
N LYS A 121 -15.05 -0.37 4.77
CA LYS A 121 -15.63 -0.74 3.48
C LYS A 121 -14.51 -1.11 2.49
N VAL A 122 -13.96 -2.31 2.65
CA VAL A 122 -12.84 -2.83 1.85
C VAL A 122 -13.17 -4.24 1.37
N GLU A 123 -12.90 -4.51 0.11
CA GLU A 123 -13.04 -5.84 -0.49
C GLU A 123 -11.69 -6.57 -0.47
N VAL A 124 -11.70 -7.88 -0.17
CA VAL A 124 -10.48 -8.70 -0.17
C VAL A 124 -10.65 -9.90 -1.10
N PHE A 125 -9.73 -10.03 -2.04
CA PHE A 125 -9.66 -11.11 -3.02
C PHE A 125 -8.53 -12.06 -2.69
N ASN A 126 -8.85 -13.35 -2.52
CA ASN A 126 -7.84 -14.40 -2.34
C ASN A 126 -7.40 -14.90 -3.73
N GLN A 127 -6.43 -14.21 -4.33
CA GLN A 127 -6.07 -14.42 -5.72
C GLN A 127 -4.56 -14.31 -5.97
N ASN A 128 -4.02 -15.17 -6.84
CA ASN A 128 -2.63 -15.11 -7.29
C ASN A 128 -2.55 -14.38 -8.63
N ILE A 129 -2.40 -13.06 -8.58
CA ILE A 129 -2.38 -12.19 -9.76
C ILE A 129 -1.22 -12.41 -10.73
N LEU A 130 -0.23 -13.22 -10.38
CA LEU A 130 0.86 -13.57 -11.28
C LEU A 130 0.66 -14.91 -12.01
N GLY A 131 -0.33 -15.69 -11.61
CA GLY A 131 -0.61 -17.02 -12.15
C GLY A 131 -1.98 -17.17 -12.78
N GLU A 132 -2.77 -16.11 -12.78
CA GLU A 132 -4.16 -16.12 -13.26
C GLU A 132 -4.35 -15.01 -14.30
N GLU A 133 -5.21 -15.26 -15.30
CA GLU A 133 -5.65 -14.21 -16.22
C GLU A 133 -6.60 -13.25 -15.48
N ILE A 134 -6.16 -12.02 -15.32
CA ILE A 134 -6.92 -10.97 -14.66
C ILE A 134 -6.95 -9.77 -15.58
N LYS A 135 -8.09 -9.13 -15.70
CA LYS A 135 -8.23 -7.81 -16.31
C LYS A 135 -8.60 -6.81 -15.25
N PHE A 136 -7.80 -5.78 -15.11
CA PHE A 136 -8.03 -4.67 -14.20
C PHE A 136 -8.70 -3.52 -14.95
N VAL A 137 -9.75 -2.98 -14.36
CA VAL A 137 -10.49 -1.82 -14.88
C VAL A 137 -10.54 -0.66 -13.89
N GLU A 138 -9.78 -0.79 -12.81
CA GLU A 138 -9.75 0.18 -11.71
C GLU A 138 -8.84 1.37 -12.04
N ASP A 139 -9.09 2.50 -11.37
CA ASP A 139 -8.42 3.77 -11.64
C ASP A 139 -7.00 3.84 -11.08
N VAL A 140 -6.79 3.30 -9.87
CA VAL A 140 -5.57 3.49 -9.08
C VAL A 140 -5.04 2.15 -8.61
N PHE A 141 -3.74 1.97 -8.77
CA PHE A 141 -3.06 0.79 -8.27
C PHE A 141 -1.97 1.20 -7.28
N ILE A 142 -1.72 0.33 -6.31
CA ILE A 142 -0.65 0.55 -5.35
C ILE A 142 0.07 -0.77 -5.06
N ALA A 143 1.38 -0.71 -4.94
CA ALA A 143 2.20 -1.86 -4.60
C ALA A 143 3.32 -1.48 -3.63
N ARG A 144 3.44 -2.23 -2.54
CA ARG A 144 4.51 -2.09 -1.55
C ARG A 144 5.07 -3.46 -1.20
N ALA A 145 6.39 -3.63 -1.32
CA ALA A 145 7.07 -4.89 -1.02
C ALA A 145 6.43 -6.14 -1.67
N PHE A 146 5.81 -5.96 -2.83
CA PHE A 146 5.09 -7.01 -3.55
C PHE A 146 6.03 -7.82 -4.44
N LYS A 147 6.65 -7.16 -5.42
CA LYS A 147 7.56 -7.76 -6.42
C LYS A 147 8.56 -6.72 -6.91
N PRO A 148 9.70 -7.15 -7.50
CA PRO A 148 10.59 -6.23 -8.20
C PRO A 148 9.85 -5.40 -9.25
N LEU A 149 10.26 -4.15 -9.43
CA LEU A 149 9.60 -3.17 -10.30
C LEU A 149 9.29 -3.74 -11.69
N LYS A 150 10.27 -4.39 -12.34
CA LYS A 150 10.10 -5.00 -13.68
C LYS A 150 8.89 -5.94 -13.76
N LYS A 151 8.63 -6.74 -12.71
CA LYS A 151 7.49 -7.66 -12.67
C LYS A 151 6.16 -6.92 -12.48
N ILE A 152 6.15 -5.85 -11.70
CA ILE A 152 4.97 -5.00 -11.52
C ILE A 152 4.63 -4.31 -12.84
N LEU A 153 5.62 -3.72 -13.53
CA LEU A 153 5.40 -3.08 -14.83
C LEU A 153 4.84 -4.06 -15.87
N GLN A 154 5.40 -5.28 -15.93
CA GLN A 154 4.90 -6.30 -16.85
C GLN A 154 3.46 -6.72 -16.52
N LEU A 155 3.14 -6.89 -15.23
CA LEU A 155 1.79 -7.21 -14.77
C LEU A 155 0.81 -6.11 -15.19
N MET A 156 1.14 -4.84 -14.92
CA MET A 156 0.28 -3.71 -15.23
C MET A 156 0.09 -3.54 -16.74
N HIS A 157 1.16 -3.66 -17.53
CA HIS A 157 1.08 -3.57 -18.99
C HIS A 157 0.17 -4.64 -19.61
N ASN A 158 0.22 -5.86 -19.08
CA ASN A 158 -0.55 -6.98 -19.64
C ASN A 158 -2.02 -6.99 -19.20
N ASN A 159 -2.33 -6.41 -18.03
CA ASN A 159 -3.60 -6.68 -17.35
C ASN A 159 -4.39 -5.42 -17.00
N ALA A 160 -3.81 -4.22 -17.06
CA ALA A 160 -4.50 -2.98 -16.68
C ALA A 160 -4.63 -2.03 -17.87
N GLU A 161 -5.87 -1.66 -18.15
CA GLU A 161 -6.22 -0.68 -19.18
C GLU A 161 -6.86 0.55 -18.52
N ASN A 162 -6.61 1.74 -19.07
CA ASN A 162 -7.28 2.99 -18.66
C ASN A 162 -7.10 3.39 -17.18
N TYR A 163 -6.05 2.92 -16.51
CA TYR A 163 -5.71 3.40 -15.18
C TYR A 163 -5.25 4.87 -15.21
N LYS A 164 -5.45 5.58 -14.12
CA LYS A 164 -4.99 6.96 -13.95
C LYS A 164 -3.58 7.04 -13.38
N LYS A 165 -3.29 6.17 -12.38
CA LYS A 165 -2.00 6.19 -11.70
C LYS A 165 -1.68 4.85 -11.02
N ILE A 166 -0.38 4.58 -10.90
CA ILE A 166 0.15 3.43 -10.15
C ILE A 166 1.17 3.96 -9.14
N PHE A 167 0.92 3.76 -7.86
CA PHE A 167 1.89 4.07 -6.80
C PHE A 167 2.75 2.83 -6.50
N ILE A 168 4.07 2.98 -6.58
CA ILE A 168 5.01 1.89 -6.24
C ILE A 168 5.99 2.40 -5.20
N PHE A 169 6.05 1.68 -4.08
CA PHE A 169 7.01 1.92 -3.01
C PHE A 169 8.30 1.17 -3.32
N LEU A 170 9.37 1.91 -3.48
CA LEU A 170 10.70 1.39 -3.79
C LEU A 170 11.64 1.62 -2.61
N GLY A 171 12.35 0.57 -2.21
CA GLY A 171 13.37 0.63 -1.17
C GLY A 171 14.73 1.08 -1.71
N LYS A 172 15.81 0.75 -0.99
CA LYS A 172 17.20 1.14 -1.31
C LYS A 172 17.64 0.84 -2.74
N THR A 173 17.11 -0.23 -3.35
CA THR A 173 17.43 -0.62 -4.73
C THR A 173 16.62 0.13 -5.78
N GLY A 174 15.66 0.97 -5.36
CA GLY A 174 14.66 1.56 -6.23
C GLY A 174 15.22 2.39 -7.38
N LYS A 175 16.27 3.19 -7.14
CA LYS A 175 16.95 3.95 -8.21
C LYS A 175 17.53 3.03 -9.29
N ASN A 176 18.17 1.94 -8.87
CA ASN A 176 18.73 0.97 -9.79
C ASN A 176 17.64 0.20 -10.54
N GLU A 177 16.54 -0.18 -9.85
CA GLU A 177 15.40 -0.82 -10.48
C GLU A 177 14.76 0.06 -11.56
N LEU A 178 14.61 1.37 -11.30
CA LEU A 178 14.13 2.34 -12.30
C LEU A 178 15.07 2.45 -13.50
N LEU A 179 16.38 2.55 -13.26
CA LEU A 179 17.37 2.60 -14.32
C LEU A 179 17.33 1.34 -15.20
N GLN A 180 17.19 0.17 -14.62
CA GLN A 180 17.04 -1.07 -15.38
C GLN A 180 15.71 -1.16 -16.12
N ALA A 181 14.62 -0.70 -15.48
CA ALA A 181 13.30 -0.68 -16.10
C ALA A 181 13.25 0.25 -17.32
N SER A 182 13.88 1.42 -17.26
CA SER A 182 13.91 2.41 -18.36
C SER A 182 14.56 1.91 -19.65
N LYS A 183 15.34 0.83 -19.60
CA LYS A 183 15.91 0.19 -20.78
C LYS A 183 14.85 -0.49 -21.65
N SER A 184 13.78 -0.99 -21.06
CA SER A 184 12.73 -1.77 -21.75
C SER A 184 11.35 -1.10 -21.71
N TRP A 185 11.21 -0.06 -20.93
CA TRP A 185 9.93 0.62 -20.69
C TRP A 185 10.08 2.14 -20.87
N ASP A 186 9.12 2.74 -21.51
CA ASP A 186 8.86 4.18 -21.50
C ASP A 186 7.87 4.44 -20.36
N ILE A 187 8.35 5.15 -19.32
CA ILE A 187 7.61 5.34 -18.05
C ILE A 187 7.50 6.84 -17.78
N GLU A 188 6.29 7.35 -17.80
CA GLU A 188 6.02 8.71 -17.33
C GLU A 188 5.65 8.64 -15.85
N TYR A 189 6.50 9.20 -15.00
CA TYR A 189 6.31 9.12 -13.55
C TYR A 189 6.78 10.35 -12.80
N LYS A 190 6.19 10.57 -11.64
CA LYS A 190 6.69 11.48 -10.60
C LYS A 190 7.33 10.66 -9.50
N GLN A 191 8.37 11.18 -8.85
CA GLN A 191 9.00 10.52 -7.70
C GLN A 191 9.03 11.42 -6.48
N ARG A 192 8.93 10.80 -5.30
CA ARG A 192 9.02 11.45 -4.00
C ARG A 192 9.90 10.62 -3.09
N VAL A 193 10.80 11.26 -2.37
CA VAL A 193 11.56 10.58 -1.30
C VAL A 193 10.58 10.18 -0.21
N SER A 194 10.72 8.96 0.32
CA SER A 194 9.85 8.52 1.42
C SER A 194 10.06 9.36 2.68
N VAL A 195 8.98 9.73 3.33
CA VAL A 195 9.01 10.45 4.61
C VAL A 195 9.61 9.63 5.76
N THR A 196 9.79 8.31 5.55
CA THR A 196 10.29 7.39 6.58
C THR A 196 11.72 6.93 6.35
N SER A 197 12.30 7.19 5.17
CA SER A 197 13.67 6.78 4.82
C SER A 197 14.18 7.53 3.59
N SER A 198 15.32 8.17 3.70
CA SER A 198 16.00 8.86 2.58
C SER A 198 16.43 7.92 1.44
N ASP A 199 16.62 6.63 1.73
CA ASP A 199 17.00 5.61 0.76
C ASP A 199 15.80 4.98 0.03
N SER A 200 14.59 5.39 0.38
CA SER A 200 13.36 4.86 -0.18
C SER A 200 12.57 5.96 -0.89
N MET A 201 11.75 5.56 -1.86
CA MET A 201 10.92 6.50 -2.62
C MET A 201 9.57 5.89 -2.96
N VAL A 202 8.62 6.76 -3.24
CA VAL A 202 7.36 6.40 -3.90
C VAL A 202 7.40 6.98 -5.30
N ILE A 203 7.12 6.17 -6.30
CA ILE A 203 6.87 6.63 -7.67
C ILE A 203 5.37 6.56 -7.96
N GLU A 204 4.90 7.56 -8.70
CA GLU A 204 3.55 7.64 -9.26
C GLU A 204 3.67 7.57 -10.77
N ILE A 205 3.28 6.44 -11.36
CA ILE A 205 3.32 6.21 -12.80
C ILE A 205 1.97 6.60 -13.39
N ASN A 206 1.98 7.50 -14.37
CA ASN A 206 0.78 7.94 -15.08
C ASN A 206 0.67 7.30 -16.47
N ARG A 207 1.79 6.92 -17.07
CA ARG A 207 1.83 6.20 -18.35
C ARG A 207 2.94 5.17 -18.37
N LEU A 208 2.63 4.01 -18.91
CA LEU A 208 3.56 2.90 -19.09
C LEU A 208 3.41 2.33 -20.49
N LYS A 209 4.50 2.26 -21.23
CA LYS A 209 4.55 1.68 -22.58
C LYS A 209 5.81 0.81 -22.71
N LYS A 210 5.69 -0.34 -23.33
CA LYS A 210 6.83 -1.17 -23.66
C LYS A 210 7.55 -0.55 -24.86
N LYS A 211 8.89 -0.49 -24.82
CA LYS A 211 9.74 -0.06 -25.93
C LYS A 211 9.83 -1.13 -26.99
#